data_bc4c478f5f511b1330a360240cb799e4
#
_entry.id   bc4c478f5f511b1330a360240cb799e4
#
_cell.length_a   1.000
_cell.length_b   1.000
_cell.length_c   1.000
_cell.angle_alpha   90.00
_cell.angle_beta   90.00
_cell.angle_gamma   90.00
#
_symmetry.space_group_name_H-M   'P 1'
#
loop_
_entity.id
_entity.type
_entity.pdbx_description
1 polymer ?
#
loop_
_entity_poly.entity_id
_entity_poly.type
_entity_poly.pdbx_seq_one_letter_code
_entity_poly.pdbx_strand_id
1 'polypeptide(L)'
;MPAKPLPNTGAVSGIKETLDFFGDPNFAQQRFETYGDVFATKLLAQPIVFIRGERAINDLFNQSNALEGWWPASVKQLLGSRSLANRSGAGHKARRRVVGQLFSSAALARYTPSIIGLIDALADELISTDGPVPLAGQMRRFAFAVIATTVLGLDGASRDALFADFEIWTRALFS
;
A
#
# COMPACT_ATOMS: atom_id res chain seq x y z
N MET A 1 4.72 36.62 3.11
CA MET A 1 3.90 36.69 1.88
C MET A 1 2.72 35.76 2.04
N PRO A 2 1.48 36.14 1.73
CA PRO A 2 0.35 35.22 1.73
C PRO A 2 0.64 34.09 0.72
N ALA A 3 0.35 32.84 1.11
CA ALA A 3 0.53 31.70 0.23
C ALA A 3 -0.34 31.86 -1.02
N LYS A 4 0.23 31.65 -2.21
CA LYS A 4 -0.53 31.67 -3.46
C LYS A 4 -1.58 30.56 -3.40
N PRO A 5 -2.86 30.87 -3.73
CA PRO A 5 -3.89 29.84 -3.73
C PRO A 5 -3.52 28.72 -4.73
N LEU A 6 -3.78 27.48 -4.37
CA LEU A 6 -3.56 26.34 -5.26
C LEU A 6 -4.48 26.44 -6.46
N PRO A 7 -4.00 26.13 -7.69
CA PRO A 7 -4.87 25.88 -8.83
C PRO A 7 -5.94 24.86 -8.44
N ASN A 8 -7.18 25.09 -8.85
CA ASN A 8 -8.28 24.18 -8.53
C ASN A 8 -9.20 23.99 -9.73
N THR A 9 -9.92 22.87 -9.74
CA THR A 9 -10.84 22.50 -10.82
C THR A 9 -12.15 23.29 -10.79
N GLY A 10 -12.36 24.14 -9.79
CA GLY A 10 -13.62 24.88 -9.62
C GLY A 10 -14.83 24.01 -9.24
N ALA A 11 -14.61 22.74 -8.91
CA ALA A 11 -15.66 21.79 -8.62
C ALA A 11 -16.40 22.13 -7.31
N VAL A 12 -17.60 22.67 -7.40
CA VAL A 12 -18.40 23.06 -6.23
C VAL A 12 -18.88 21.82 -5.47
N SER A 13 -19.52 20.87 -6.14
CA SER A 13 -20.04 19.63 -5.53
C SER A 13 -19.06 18.45 -5.61
N GLY A 14 -18.13 18.47 -6.58
CA GLY A 14 -17.22 17.35 -6.85
C GLY A 14 -17.87 16.13 -7.53
N ILE A 15 -19.15 16.17 -7.87
CA ILE A 15 -19.86 15.02 -8.49
C ILE A 15 -19.23 14.68 -9.84
N LYS A 16 -19.07 15.68 -10.72
CA LYS A 16 -18.46 15.45 -12.04
C LYS A 16 -17.03 14.93 -11.91
N GLU A 17 -16.21 15.56 -11.06
CA GLU A 17 -14.84 15.12 -10.83
C GLU A 17 -14.77 13.69 -10.29
N THR A 18 -15.73 13.30 -9.43
CA THR A 18 -15.81 11.93 -8.90
C THR A 18 -16.17 10.93 -10.01
N LEU A 19 -17.14 11.25 -10.87
CA LEU A 19 -17.51 10.39 -12.00
C LEU A 19 -16.36 10.26 -12.99
N ASP A 20 -15.71 11.37 -13.33
CA ASP A 20 -14.53 11.38 -14.22
C ASP A 20 -13.37 10.56 -13.60
N PHE A 21 -13.13 10.68 -12.29
CA PHE A 21 -12.06 9.94 -11.60
C PHE A 21 -12.25 8.42 -11.68
N PHE A 22 -13.48 7.94 -11.54
CA PHE A 22 -13.75 6.49 -11.62
C PHE A 22 -13.95 5.99 -13.06
N GLY A 23 -14.32 6.87 -13.99
CA GLY A 23 -14.64 6.50 -15.37
C GLY A 23 -13.52 6.74 -16.38
N ASP A 24 -12.58 7.64 -16.12
CA ASP A 24 -11.49 8.00 -17.05
C ASP A 24 -10.11 7.62 -16.47
N PRO A 25 -9.44 6.63 -17.04
CA PRO A 25 -8.06 6.25 -16.63
C PRO A 25 -7.05 7.41 -16.74
N ASN A 26 -7.29 8.38 -17.60
CA ASN A 26 -6.41 9.53 -17.82
C ASN A 26 -6.79 10.76 -16.97
N PHE A 27 -7.75 10.61 -16.06
CA PHE A 27 -8.25 11.71 -15.22
C PHE A 27 -7.13 12.57 -14.60
N ALA A 28 -6.21 11.94 -13.90
CA ALA A 28 -5.14 12.65 -13.20
C ALA A 28 -4.18 13.34 -14.20
N GLN A 29 -3.82 12.66 -15.30
CA GLN A 29 -2.94 13.21 -16.32
C GLN A 29 -3.51 14.48 -16.94
N GLN A 30 -4.75 14.47 -17.39
CA GLN A 30 -5.42 15.63 -18.02
C GLN A 30 -5.47 16.83 -17.07
N ARG A 31 -5.73 16.60 -15.77
CA ARG A 31 -5.76 17.68 -14.77
C ARG A 31 -4.36 18.23 -14.50
N PHE A 32 -3.35 17.38 -14.45
CA PHE A 32 -1.96 17.83 -14.31
C PHE A 32 -1.49 18.65 -15.51
N GLU A 33 -1.92 18.32 -16.72
CA GLU A 33 -1.63 19.12 -17.93
C GLU A 33 -2.32 20.49 -17.89
N THR A 34 -3.52 20.55 -17.30
CA THR A 34 -4.30 21.79 -17.22
C THR A 34 -3.89 22.68 -16.04
N TYR A 35 -3.66 22.10 -14.87
CA TYR A 35 -3.51 22.84 -13.61
C TYR A 35 -2.09 22.85 -13.05
N GLY A 36 -1.19 22.04 -13.61
CA GLY A 36 0.20 21.88 -13.15
C GLY A 36 0.38 20.75 -12.15
N ASP A 37 1.58 20.65 -11.58
CA ASP A 37 2.00 19.51 -10.76
C ASP A 37 1.34 19.44 -9.36
N VAL A 38 0.64 20.49 -8.95
CA VAL A 38 -0.12 20.53 -7.69
C VAL A 38 -1.44 21.24 -7.96
N PHE A 39 -2.55 20.55 -7.75
CA PHE A 39 -3.88 21.13 -7.88
C PHE A 39 -4.88 20.57 -6.87
N ALA A 40 -5.88 21.36 -6.53
CA ALA A 40 -6.97 20.99 -5.64
C ALA A 40 -8.23 20.63 -6.43
N THR A 41 -8.98 19.66 -5.96
CA THR A 41 -10.29 19.27 -6.48
C THR A 41 -11.18 18.74 -5.34
N LYS A 42 -12.37 18.25 -5.68
CA LYS A 42 -13.25 17.53 -4.77
C LYS A 42 -13.62 16.18 -5.34
N LEU A 43 -13.37 15.12 -4.59
CA LEU A 43 -13.84 13.77 -4.90
C LEU A 43 -14.68 13.26 -3.73
N LEU A 44 -15.83 12.65 -4.02
CA LEU A 44 -16.78 12.17 -3.00
C LEU A 44 -17.12 13.26 -1.97
N ALA A 45 -17.31 14.49 -2.43
CA ALA A 45 -17.54 15.70 -1.64
C ALA A 45 -16.38 16.08 -0.67
N GLN A 46 -15.24 15.38 -0.73
CA GLN A 46 -14.06 15.68 0.09
C GLN A 46 -13.04 16.52 -0.69
N PRO A 47 -12.40 17.51 -0.06
CA PRO A 47 -11.31 18.26 -0.69
C PRO A 47 -10.08 17.34 -0.84
N ILE A 48 -9.55 17.25 -2.05
CA ILE A 48 -8.39 16.43 -2.40
C ILE A 48 -7.36 17.32 -3.10
N VAL A 49 -6.09 17.11 -2.81
CA VAL A 49 -4.97 17.72 -3.53
C VAL A 49 -4.19 16.64 -4.24
N PHE A 50 -4.06 16.77 -5.55
CA PHE A 50 -3.21 15.91 -6.36
C PHE A 50 -1.82 16.54 -6.47
N ILE A 51 -0.80 15.71 -6.33
CA ILE A 51 0.60 16.13 -6.35
C ILE A 51 1.38 15.18 -7.25
N ARG A 52 2.20 15.76 -8.14
CA ARG A 52 3.11 14.98 -8.99
C ARG A 52 4.47 15.67 -9.06
N GLY A 53 5.49 14.89 -9.45
CA GLY A 53 6.85 15.37 -9.66
C GLY A 53 7.71 15.36 -8.39
N GLU A 54 8.99 15.10 -8.59
CA GLU A 54 9.96 14.90 -7.51
C GLU A 54 9.99 16.08 -6.53
N ARG A 55 10.03 17.31 -7.03
CA ARG A 55 10.12 18.52 -6.22
C ARG A 55 8.91 18.65 -5.27
N ALA A 56 7.70 18.56 -5.80
CA ALA A 56 6.48 18.74 -5.00
C ALA A 56 6.31 17.61 -3.96
N ILE A 57 6.67 16.38 -4.32
CA ILE A 57 6.66 15.22 -3.42
C ILE A 57 7.69 15.40 -2.31
N ASN A 58 8.93 15.82 -2.63
CA ASN A 58 9.97 16.06 -1.63
C ASN A 58 9.60 17.21 -0.69
N ASP A 59 9.05 18.31 -1.21
CA ASP A 59 8.58 19.44 -0.41
C ASP A 59 7.50 19.00 0.59
N LEU A 60 6.56 18.13 0.16
CA LEU A 60 5.54 17.57 1.03
C LEU A 60 6.13 16.69 2.14
N PHE A 61 7.01 15.73 1.79
CA PHE A 61 7.58 14.81 2.77
C PHE A 61 8.57 15.46 3.74
N ASN A 62 9.21 16.56 3.35
CA ASN A 62 10.04 17.34 4.24
C ASN A 62 9.23 18.02 5.36
N GLN A 63 7.92 18.16 5.20
CA GLN A 63 7.00 18.66 6.22
C GLN A 63 6.36 17.52 7.05
N SER A 64 7.12 16.51 7.38
CA SER A 64 6.63 15.26 8.01
C SER A 64 5.83 15.45 9.31
N ASN A 65 5.94 16.59 9.99
CA ASN A 65 5.16 16.89 11.19
C ASN A 65 3.75 17.44 10.87
N ALA A 66 3.49 17.83 9.63
CA ALA A 66 2.20 18.35 9.17
C ALA A 66 1.36 17.28 8.44
N LEU A 67 1.90 16.05 8.30
CA LEU A 67 1.26 14.97 7.59
C LEU A 67 0.72 13.91 8.54
N GLU A 68 -0.52 13.51 8.31
CA GLU A 68 -1.14 12.36 8.96
C GLU A 68 -1.59 11.35 7.90
N GLY A 69 -1.41 10.07 8.21
CA GLY A 69 -1.98 9.00 7.39
C GLY A 69 -3.52 9.04 7.45
N TRP A 70 -4.16 9.05 6.28
CA TRP A 70 -5.62 9.00 6.22
C TRP A 70 -6.09 7.68 5.62
N TRP A 71 -7.07 7.08 6.28
CA TRP A 71 -7.79 5.91 5.80
C TRP A 71 -9.29 6.09 6.03
N PRO A 72 -10.16 5.58 5.16
CA PRO A 72 -11.59 5.48 5.44
C PRO A 72 -11.87 4.78 6.76
N ALA A 73 -12.97 5.12 7.42
CA ALA A 73 -13.33 4.55 8.73
C ALA A 73 -13.41 3.02 8.69
N SER A 74 -13.95 2.44 7.63
CA SER A 74 -14.02 0.99 7.40
C SER A 74 -12.64 0.34 7.38
N VAL A 75 -11.69 0.95 6.67
CA VAL A 75 -10.29 0.46 6.60
C VAL A 75 -9.60 0.60 7.95
N LYS A 76 -9.81 1.71 8.66
CA LYS A 76 -9.28 1.89 10.03
C LYS A 76 -9.78 0.81 10.98
N GLN A 77 -11.07 0.48 10.90
CA GLN A 77 -11.68 -0.57 11.73
C GLN A 77 -11.11 -1.94 11.40
N LEU A 78 -10.98 -2.26 10.10
CA LEU A 78 -10.45 -3.53 9.63
C LEU A 78 -8.98 -3.74 10.01
N LEU A 79 -8.15 -2.70 9.88
CA LEU A 79 -6.74 -2.75 10.27
C LEU A 79 -6.53 -2.78 11.79
N GLY A 80 -7.52 -2.31 12.56
CA GLY A 80 -7.47 -2.25 14.01
C GLY A 80 -6.59 -1.14 14.57
N SER A 81 -6.82 -0.76 15.83
CA SER A 81 -6.15 0.35 16.52
C SER A 81 -4.65 0.14 16.74
N ARG A 82 -4.20 -1.10 16.69
CA ARG A 82 -2.77 -1.45 16.89
C ARG A 82 -1.95 -1.42 15.61
N SER A 83 -2.57 -1.33 14.45
CA SER A 83 -1.88 -1.26 13.16
C SER A 83 -0.95 -0.06 13.07
N LEU A 84 0.20 -0.23 12.44
CA LEU A 84 1.13 0.85 12.13
C LEU A 84 0.47 1.90 11.23
N ALA A 85 -0.36 1.48 10.29
CA ALA A 85 -1.07 2.35 9.36
C ALA A 85 -2.07 3.30 10.03
N ASN A 86 -2.59 2.92 11.22
CA ASN A 86 -3.55 3.73 11.98
C ASN A 86 -2.89 4.64 13.03
N ARG A 87 -1.56 4.76 13.01
CA ARG A 87 -0.81 5.57 13.97
C ARG A 87 -0.14 6.74 13.29
N SER A 88 -0.04 7.85 14.04
CA SER A 88 0.64 9.09 13.62
C SER A 88 1.68 9.52 14.66
N GLY A 89 2.51 10.50 14.30
CA GLY A 89 3.42 11.17 15.22
C GLY A 89 4.46 10.23 15.86
N ALA A 90 4.75 10.48 17.14
CA ALA A 90 5.79 9.76 17.89
C ALA A 90 5.51 8.25 18.02
N GLY A 91 4.25 7.86 18.20
CA GLY A 91 3.84 6.46 18.30
C GLY A 91 4.07 5.68 17.00
N HIS A 92 3.81 6.30 15.86
CA HIS A 92 4.14 5.74 14.55
C HIS A 92 5.65 5.59 14.37
N LYS A 93 6.42 6.66 14.64
CA LYS A 93 7.89 6.66 14.51
C LYS A 93 8.55 5.57 15.37
N ALA A 94 8.12 5.42 16.63
CA ALA A 94 8.65 4.40 17.53
C ALA A 94 8.38 2.98 17.02
N ARG A 95 7.14 2.69 16.61
CA ARG A 95 6.77 1.37 16.09
C ARG A 95 7.43 1.07 14.75
N ARG A 96 7.51 2.06 13.85
CA ARG A 96 8.20 1.93 12.56
C ARG A 96 9.69 1.60 12.73
N ARG A 97 10.35 2.16 13.76
CA ARG A 97 11.75 1.84 14.07
C ARG A 97 11.92 0.36 14.43
N VAL A 98 11.03 -0.20 15.24
CA VAL A 98 11.06 -1.63 15.61
C VAL A 98 10.82 -2.52 14.39
N VAL A 99 9.76 -2.24 13.63
CA VAL A 99 9.43 -3.01 12.42
C VAL A 99 10.54 -2.88 11.37
N GLY A 100 11.15 -1.71 11.25
CA GLY A 100 12.25 -1.45 10.30
C GLY A 100 13.48 -2.34 10.53
N GLN A 101 13.72 -2.81 11.76
CA GLN A 101 14.83 -3.73 12.06
C GLN A 101 14.67 -5.09 11.36
N LEU A 102 13.43 -5.51 11.09
CA LEU A 102 13.14 -6.75 10.36
C LEU A 102 13.57 -6.68 8.88
N PHE A 103 13.80 -5.49 8.36
CA PHE A 103 14.22 -5.23 6.99
C PHE A 103 15.64 -4.67 6.88
N SER A 104 16.43 -4.78 7.94
CA SER A 104 17.85 -4.41 7.91
C SER A 104 18.65 -5.37 7.03
N SER A 105 19.80 -4.92 6.49
CA SER A 105 20.67 -5.76 5.66
C SER A 105 21.07 -7.06 6.39
N ALA A 106 21.32 -7.00 7.71
CA ALA A 106 21.65 -8.17 8.52
C ALA A 106 20.44 -9.12 8.67
N ALA A 107 19.22 -8.59 8.80
CA ALA A 107 18.03 -9.42 8.84
C ALA A 107 17.77 -10.09 7.47
N LEU A 108 17.88 -9.33 6.37
CA LEU A 108 17.72 -9.86 5.02
C LEU A 108 18.74 -10.97 4.72
N ALA A 109 20.00 -10.79 5.10
CA ALA A 109 21.02 -11.83 4.94
C ALA A 109 20.67 -13.13 5.68
N ARG A 110 20.09 -13.03 6.88
CA ARG A 110 19.62 -14.21 7.64
C ARG A 110 18.43 -14.91 6.99
N TYR A 111 17.56 -14.16 6.30
CA TYR A 111 16.37 -14.73 5.65
C TYR A 111 16.68 -15.38 4.30
N THR A 112 17.77 -15.00 3.66
CA THR A 112 18.14 -15.47 2.31
C THR A 112 18.10 -17.00 2.16
N PRO A 113 18.65 -17.83 3.05
CA PRO A 113 18.58 -19.28 2.89
C PRO A 113 17.14 -19.82 2.91
N SER A 114 16.29 -19.29 3.79
CA SER A 114 14.88 -19.70 3.86
C SER A 114 14.11 -19.28 2.61
N ILE A 115 14.41 -18.08 2.07
CA ILE A 115 13.79 -17.60 0.84
C ILE A 115 14.20 -18.48 -0.35
N ILE A 116 15.48 -18.84 -0.46
CA ILE A 116 15.96 -19.76 -1.50
C ILE A 116 15.22 -21.09 -1.42
N GLY A 117 15.09 -21.69 -0.24
CA GLY A 117 14.35 -22.94 -0.07
C GLY A 117 12.87 -22.83 -0.49
N LEU A 118 12.22 -21.67 -0.26
CA LEU A 118 10.86 -21.44 -0.73
C LEU A 118 10.80 -21.28 -2.27
N ILE A 119 11.83 -20.69 -2.87
CA ILE A 119 11.94 -20.56 -4.34
C ILE A 119 12.10 -21.94 -4.96
N ASP A 120 13.00 -22.77 -4.43
CA ASP A 120 13.25 -24.13 -4.92
C ASP A 120 11.97 -24.98 -4.84
N ALA A 121 11.26 -24.93 -3.70
CA ALA A 121 10.00 -25.65 -3.53
C ALA A 121 8.92 -25.16 -4.53
N LEU A 122 8.82 -23.85 -4.80
CA LEU A 122 7.91 -23.33 -5.80
C LEU A 122 8.31 -23.77 -7.23
N ALA A 123 9.61 -23.77 -7.55
CA ALA A 123 10.11 -24.21 -8.83
C ALA A 123 9.77 -25.69 -9.08
N ASP A 124 9.99 -26.54 -8.08
CA ASP A 124 9.67 -27.96 -8.15
C ASP A 124 8.16 -28.19 -8.35
N GLU A 125 7.30 -27.44 -7.64
CA GLU A 125 5.85 -27.48 -7.81
C GLU A 125 5.44 -27.09 -9.24
N LEU A 126 6.01 -26.00 -9.77
CA LEU A 126 5.69 -25.52 -11.11
C LEU A 126 6.15 -26.50 -12.21
N ILE A 127 7.33 -27.10 -12.06
CA ILE A 127 7.89 -28.08 -13.01
C ILE A 127 7.08 -29.38 -12.98
N SER A 128 6.60 -29.79 -11.81
CA SER A 128 5.82 -31.05 -11.66
C SER A 128 4.34 -30.92 -12.03
N THR A 129 3.86 -29.70 -12.27
CA THR A 129 2.45 -29.46 -12.61
C THR A 129 2.23 -29.55 -14.13
N ASP A 130 1.39 -30.48 -14.56
CA ASP A 130 0.98 -30.59 -15.97
C ASP A 130 -0.03 -29.49 -16.32
N GLY A 131 0.26 -28.76 -17.41
CA GLY A 131 -0.65 -27.76 -17.98
C GLY A 131 -0.50 -26.35 -17.47
N PRO A 132 -1.41 -25.43 -17.84
CA PRO A 132 -1.33 -24.00 -17.45
C PRO A 132 -1.53 -23.79 -15.96
N VAL A 133 -0.61 -23.08 -15.33
CA VAL A 133 -0.68 -22.73 -13.89
C VAL A 133 -1.16 -21.28 -13.72
N PRO A 134 -2.15 -21.00 -12.85
CA PRO A 134 -2.57 -19.63 -12.52
C PRO A 134 -1.50 -18.93 -11.67
N LEU A 135 -0.51 -18.33 -12.34
CA LEU A 135 0.70 -17.77 -11.71
C LEU A 135 0.40 -16.74 -10.61
N ALA A 136 -0.65 -15.92 -10.78
CA ALA A 136 -1.03 -14.91 -9.79
C ALA A 136 -1.38 -15.52 -8.42
N GLY A 137 -2.04 -16.68 -8.40
CA GLY A 137 -2.34 -17.41 -7.16
C GLY A 137 -1.08 -17.96 -6.50
N GLN A 138 -0.20 -18.55 -7.29
CA GLN A 138 1.07 -19.08 -6.81
C GLN A 138 1.97 -17.96 -6.24
N MET A 139 2.11 -16.85 -6.94
CA MET A 139 2.92 -15.72 -6.47
C MET A 139 2.37 -15.11 -5.18
N ARG A 140 1.05 -15.06 -5.00
CA ARG A 140 0.43 -14.59 -3.75
C ARG A 140 0.76 -15.52 -2.59
N ARG A 141 0.63 -16.82 -2.79
CA ARG A 141 1.01 -17.85 -1.80
C ARG A 141 2.50 -17.75 -1.46
N PHE A 142 3.35 -17.64 -2.45
CA PHE A 142 4.79 -17.49 -2.28
C PHE A 142 5.16 -16.23 -1.50
N ALA A 143 4.63 -15.06 -1.89
CA ALA A 143 4.89 -13.81 -1.19
C ALA A 143 4.45 -13.86 0.29
N PHE A 144 3.29 -14.48 0.57
CA PHE A 144 2.83 -14.72 1.92
C PHE A 144 3.76 -15.67 2.67
N ALA A 145 4.19 -16.76 2.06
CA ALA A 145 5.10 -17.74 2.66
C ALA A 145 6.45 -17.10 3.05
N VAL A 146 6.97 -16.21 2.20
CA VAL A 146 8.21 -15.47 2.51
C VAL A 146 8.02 -14.64 3.78
N ILE A 147 6.97 -13.84 3.90
CA ILE A 147 6.73 -13.01 5.09
C ILE A 147 6.41 -13.85 6.32
N ALA A 148 5.56 -14.88 6.20
CA ALA A 148 5.19 -15.75 7.30
C ALA A 148 6.40 -16.49 7.87
N THR A 149 7.28 -17.01 7.02
CA THR A 149 8.47 -17.75 7.46
C THR A 149 9.54 -16.82 8.02
N THR A 150 9.85 -15.71 7.34
CA THR A 150 10.99 -14.85 7.71
C THR A 150 10.67 -13.87 8.84
N VAL A 151 9.47 -13.33 8.89
CA VAL A 151 9.07 -12.29 9.85
C VAL A 151 8.31 -12.87 11.04
N LEU A 152 7.40 -13.83 10.78
CA LEU A 152 6.57 -14.43 11.83
C LEU A 152 7.15 -15.74 12.37
N GLY A 153 8.14 -16.34 11.70
CA GLY A 153 8.75 -17.61 12.09
C GLY A 153 7.79 -18.81 11.95
N LEU A 154 6.82 -18.71 11.04
CA LEU A 154 5.84 -19.77 10.79
C LEU A 154 6.28 -20.67 9.64
N ASP A 155 6.01 -21.97 9.77
CA ASP A 155 6.26 -22.98 8.75
C ASP A 155 5.09 -23.97 8.65
N GLY A 156 5.15 -24.84 7.64
CA GLY A 156 4.22 -25.95 7.45
C GLY A 156 2.76 -25.59 7.66
N ALA A 157 2.05 -26.41 8.44
CA ALA A 157 0.62 -26.30 8.66
C ALA A 157 0.20 -24.96 9.30
N SER A 158 1.04 -24.38 10.17
CA SER A 158 0.74 -23.08 10.82
C SER A 158 0.73 -21.95 9.82
N ARG A 159 1.66 -21.95 8.86
CA ARG A 159 1.71 -20.99 7.77
C ARG A 159 0.52 -21.15 6.82
N ASP A 160 0.18 -22.38 6.48
CA ASP A 160 -0.92 -22.66 5.53
C ASP A 160 -2.29 -22.30 6.12
N ALA A 161 -2.51 -22.55 7.40
CA ALA A 161 -3.71 -22.11 8.12
C ALA A 161 -3.83 -20.57 8.13
N LEU A 162 -2.74 -19.88 8.44
CA LEU A 162 -2.73 -18.41 8.43
C LEU A 162 -2.94 -17.84 7.02
N PHE A 163 -2.44 -18.53 5.98
CA PHE A 163 -2.69 -18.12 4.59
C PHE A 163 -4.16 -18.19 4.23
N ALA A 164 -4.87 -19.23 4.64
CA ALA A 164 -6.31 -19.36 4.42
C ALA A 164 -7.10 -18.21 5.05
N ASP A 165 -6.79 -17.85 6.30
CA ASP A 165 -7.40 -16.71 7.00
C ASP A 165 -7.05 -15.38 6.31
N PHE A 166 -5.82 -15.22 5.85
CA PHE A 166 -5.36 -14.03 5.13
C PHE A 166 -6.09 -13.86 3.79
N GLU A 167 -6.37 -14.94 3.06
CA GLU A 167 -7.15 -14.86 1.82
C GLU A 167 -8.59 -14.41 2.07
N ILE A 168 -9.22 -14.89 3.13
CA ILE A 168 -10.56 -14.44 3.54
C ILE A 168 -10.54 -12.94 3.86
N TRP A 169 -9.57 -12.52 4.67
CA TRP A 169 -9.41 -11.12 5.07
C TRP A 169 -9.15 -10.19 3.87
N THR A 170 -8.27 -10.57 2.95
CA THR A 170 -7.96 -9.76 1.76
C THR A 170 -9.15 -9.63 0.83
N ARG A 171 -9.96 -10.68 0.64
CA ARG A 171 -11.20 -10.58 -0.13
C ARG A 171 -12.18 -9.58 0.48
N ALA A 172 -12.35 -9.62 1.81
CA ALA A 172 -13.23 -8.68 2.51
C ALA A 172 -12.73 -7.22 2.46
N LEU A 173 -11.43 -7.00 2.27
CA LEU A 173 -10.85 -5.65 2.16
C LEU A 173 -11.13 -4.99 0.81
N PHE A 174 -11.26 -5.77 -0.26
CA PHE A 174 -11.38 -5.30 -1.64
C PHE A 174 -12.74 -5.64 -2.29
N SER A 175 -13.70 -6.16 -1.54
CA SER A 175 -15.09 -6.35 -1.95
C SER A 175 -15.95 -5.13 -1.58
#